data_3b3e46efbe9af312e5b1198b3875cc74
#
_entry.id   3b3e46efbe9af312e5b1198b3875cc74
#
_cell.length_a   1.000
_cell.length_b   1.000
_cell.length_c   1.000
_cell.angle_alpha   90.00
_cell.angle_beta   90.00
_cell.angle_gamma   90.00
#
_symmetry.space_group_name_H-M   'P 1'
#
loop_
_entity.id
_entity.type
_entity.pdbx_description
1 polymer ?
#
loop_
_entity_poly.entity_id
_entity_poly.type
_entity_poly.pdbx_seq_one_letter_code
_entity_poly.pdbx_strand_id
1 'polypeptide(L)'
;MTERALARLVIVDGAGCALSECLHPRFSASRRAKIERLKTEEGRVQSACAELALLLLTGGAPYRYGENDKPEFARAEDGYLSFSHAGSAGACAWANVPMGMDMEREERDLSAIRRRIVSPEEAEGNLTEAWCAKEAYVKKTGEGLIVPFPSLTAKDGKLYSPRGTAFYKTGALCGDRYALCADVPFERSVLRVNAREAVRAIDEAGERPAFETVTVTVDRPLGAVHPSHADIRYPVNYGYIKGLTAGDGEAQDAYILGVSAPLCAFTGRRVAVIHRRDDEEDKWVVAPDGMLFTEKEIRNRTAFQERYFDTWIEMMQ
;
A
#
# COMPACT_ATOMS: atom_id res chain seq x y z
N MET A 1 -2.39 15.87 -15.43
CA MET A 1 -1.22 15.06 -15.07
C MET A 1 -1.77 13.76 -14.55
N THR A 2 -1.44 12.62 -15.17
CA THR A 2 -1.87 11.30 -14.72
C THR A 2 -1.28 11.05 -13.33
N GLU A 3 -2.13 10.67 -12.41
CA GLU A 3 -1.75 10.25 -11.05
C GLU A 3 -0.69 9.14 -11.16
N ARG A 4 0.42 9.27 -10.43
CA ARG A 4 1.48 8.25 -10.47
C ARG A 4 0.94 6.98 -9.85
N ALA A 5 1.07 5.88 -10.57
CA ALA A 5 0.74 4.57 -10.02
C ALA A 5 1.73 4.21 -8.90
N LEU A 6 1.17 3.81 -7.76
CA LEU A 6 1.92 3.49 -6.55
C LEU A 6 1.52 2.09 -6.06
N ALA A 7 2.52 1.32 -5.65
CA ALA A 7 2.36 0.04 -4.99
C ALA A 7 3.10 0.01 -3.65
N ARG A 8 2.53 -0.71 -2.69
CA ARG A 8 3.14 -0.98 -1.38
C ARG A 8 3.10 -2.46 -1.13
N LEU A 9 4.21 -3.00 -0.71
CA LEU A 9 4.35 -4.41 -0.35
C LEU A 9 4.78 -4.49 1.11
N VAL A 10 4.01 -5.21 1.91
CA VAL A 10 4.41 -5.62 3.25
C VAL A 10 4.58 -7.14 3.26
N ILE A 11 5.73 -7.58 3.73
CA ILE A 11 6.08 -8.99 3.95
C ILE A 11 6.20 -9.18 5.46
N VAL A 12 5.44 -10.11 6.02
CA VAL A 12 5.51 -10.49 7.42
C VAL A 12 6.11 -11.89 7.51
N ASP A 13 7.22 -12.01 8.23
CA ASP A 13 7.94 -13.27 8.42
C ASP A 13 7.51 -13.94 9.71
N GLY A 14 6.94 -15.12 9.59
CA GLY A 14 6.52 -15.97 10.72
C GLY A 14 7.58 -16.95 11.20
N ALA A 15 8.84 -16.86 10.73
CA ALA A 15 9.91 -17.77 11.14
C ALA A 15 10.06 -17.80 12.67
N GLY A 16 10.01 -19.03 13.24
CA GLY A 16 10.11 -19.22 14.68
C GLY A 16 8.92 -18.72 15.51
N CYS A 17 7.79 -18.40 14.86
CA CYS A 17 6.54 -18.03 15.53
C CYS A 17 5.55 -19.20 15.53
N ALA A 18 4.88 -19.43 16.65
CA ALA A 18 3.69 -20.27 16.68
C ALA A 18 2.50 -19.54 16.04
N LEU A 19 1.51 -20.28 15.54
CA LEU A 19 0.30 -19.68 14.96
C LEU A 19 -0.37 -18.67 15.92
N SER A 20 -0.43 -18.99 17.22
CA SER A 20 -1.02 -18.10 18.23
C SER A 20 -0.36 -16.72 18.32
N GLU A 21 0.92 -16.62 17.97
CA GLU A 21 1.67 -15.35 17.94
C GLU A 21 1.44 -14.55 16.66
N CYS A 22 0.88 -15.19 15.64
CA CYS A 22 0.54 -14.57 14.35
C CYS A 22 -0.95 -14.23 14.24
N LEU A 23 -1.81 -14.77 15.11
CA LEU A 23 -3.24 -14.46 15.12
C LEU A 23 -3.50 -13.16 15.86
N HIS A 24 -4.16 -12.21 15.20
CA HIS A 24 -4.50 -10.93 15.79
C HIS A 24 -6.02 -10.81 16.07
N PRO A 25 -6.48 -10.19 17.19
CA PRO A 25 -7.90 -10.01 17.50
C PRO A 25 -8.70 -9.32 16.40
N ARG A 26 -8.09 -8.43 15.63
CA ARG A 26 -8.71 -7.70 14.52
C ARG A 26 -8.97 -8.54 13.26
N PHE A 27 -8.51 -9.78 13.19
CA PHE A 27 -8.90 -10.67 12.10
C PHE A 27 -10.40 -10.97 12.18
N SER A 28 -11.10 -10.89 11.05
CA SER A 28 -12.51 -11.27 11.01
C SER A 28 -12.70 -12.74 11.37
N ALA A 29 -13.88 -13.09 11.91
CA ALA A 29 -14.19 -14.48 12.28
C ALA A 29 -14.09 -15.42 11.07
N SER A 30 -14.55 -14.99 9.88
CA SER A 30 -14.46 -15.75 8.64
C SER A 30 -13.00 -15.98 8.21
N ARG A 31 -12.14 -14.98 8.37
CA ARG A 31 -10.73 -15.09 8.03
C ARG A 31 -10.00 -16.03 8.98
N ARG A 32 -10.25 -15.89 10.27
CA ARG A 32 -9.70 -16.77 11.31
C ARG A 32 -10.08 -18.24 11.04
N ALA A 33 -11.37 -18.51 10.76
CA ALA A 33 -11.84 -19.84 10.42
C ALA A 33 -11.18 -20.40 9.13
N LYS A 34 -10.92 -19.55 8.14
CA LYS A 34 -10.22 -19.96 6.91
C LYS A 34 -8.76 -20.36 7.21
N ILE A 35 -8.06 -19.59 8.03
CA ILE A 35 -6.68 -19.92 8.46
C ILE A 35 -6.65 -21.26 9.19
N GLU A 36 -7.53 -21.47 10.15
CA GLU A 36 -7.59 -22.69 10.97
C GLU A 36 -7.89 -23.96 10.15
N ARG A 37 -8.59 -23.84 9.03
CA ARG A 37 -8.89 -24.98 8.12
C ARG A 37 -7.71 -25.40 7.24
N LEU A 38 -6.64 -24.64 7.16
CA LEU A 38 -5.46 -25.03 6.40
C LEU A 38 -4.79 -26.23 7.03
N LYS A 39 -4.32 -27.15 6.18
CA LYS A 39 -3.83 -28.48 6.61
C LYS A 39 -2.53 -28.43 7.39
N THR A 40 -1.62 -27.54 6.99
CA THR A 40 -0.27 -27.46 7.57
C THR A 40 -0.15 -26.27 8.52
N GLU A 41 0.65 -26.40 9.57
CA GLU A 41 0.98 -25.31 10.48
C GLU A 41 1.65 -24.14 9.72
N GLU A 42 2.60 -24.48 8.84
CA GLU A 42 3.28 -23.51 7.99
C GLU A 42 2.28 -22.70 7.17
N GLY A 43 1.34 -23.35 6.48
CA GLY A 43 0.32 -22.65 5.68
C GLY A 43 -0.59 -21.75 6.53
N ARG A 44 -0.89 -22.16 7.79
CA ARG A 44 -1.64 -21.33 8.74
C ARG A 44 -0.86 -20.08 9.13
N VAL A 45 0.42 -20.24 9.48
CA VAL A 45 1.31 -19.12 9.81
C VAL A 45 1.46 -18.18 8.63
N GLN A 46 1.76 -18.68 7.42
CA GLN A 46 1.85 -17.89 6.20
C GLN A 46 0.57 -17.06 5.96
N SER A 47 -0.59 -17.71 6.10
CA SER A 47 -1.87 -17.08 5.89
C SER A 47 -2.19 -16.01 6.95
N ALA A 48 -1.81 -16.23 8.20
CA ALA A 48 -1.91 -15.25 9.27
C ALA A 48 -0.96 -14.05 9.02
N CYS A 49 0.28 -14.32 8.60
CA CYS A 49 1.25 -13.28 8.24
C CYS A 49 0.77 -12.41 7.07
N ALA A 50 0.14 -12.99 6.05
CA ALA A 50 -0.45 -12.21 4.96
C ALA A 50 -1.59 -11.29 5.45
N GLU A 51 -2.35 -11.72 6.45
CA GLU A 51 -3.40 -10.91 7.07
C GLU A 51 -2.83 -9.80 7.97
N LEU A 52 -1.74 -10.08 8.71
CA LEU A 52 -1.00 -9.03 9.43
C LEU A 52 -0.46 -7.97 8.46
N ALA A 53 0.06 -8.40 7.29
CA ALA A 53 0.52 -7.48 6.25
C ALA A 53 -0.61 -6.58 5.74
N LEU A 54 -1.83 -7.11 5.56
CA LEU A 54 -3.02 -6.32 5.21
C LEU A 54 -3.36 -5.31 6.31
N LEU A 55 -3.35 -5.73 7.59
CA LEU A 55 -3.61 -4.82 8.72
C LEU A 55 -2.61 -3.67 8.78
N LEU A 56 -1.33 -3.96 8.56
CA LEU A 56 -0.28 -2.92 8.50
C LEU A 56 -0.48 -1.96 7.33
N LEU A 57 -0.92 -2.44 6.17
CA LEU A 57 -1.12 -1.63 4.96
C LEU A 57 -2.36 -0.75 5.03
N THR A 58 -3.46 -1.27 5.59
CA THR A 58 -4.80 -0.69 5.39
C THR A 58 -5.54 -0.41 6.69
N GLY A 59 -4.95 -0.76 7.84
CA GLY A 59 -5.67 -0.72 9.11
C GLY A 59 -6.82 -1.74 9.20
N GLY A 60 -6.91 -2.70 8.26
CA GLY A 60 -7.95 -3.73 8.24
C GLY A 60 -9.15 -3.41 7.34
N ALA A 61 -8.91 -2.71 6.21
CA ALA A 61 -9.94 -2.48 5.21
C ALA A 61 -10.61 -3.81 4.80
N PRO A 62 -11.95 -3.87 4.78
CA PRO A 62 -12.67 -5.10 4.48
C PRO A 62 -12.49 -5.50 3.01
N TYR A 63 -12.30 -6.79 2.78
CA TYR A 63 -12.17 -7.37 1.46
C TYR A 63 -12.96 -8.67 1.35
N ARG A 64 -13.20 -9.10 0.12
CA ARG A 64 -13.85 -10.35 -0.25
C ARG A 64 -13.06 -11.07 -1.34
N TYR A 65 -13.37 -12.31 -1.57
CA TYR A 65 -12.88 -13.03 -2.74
C TYR A 65 -13.91 -12.92 -3.87
N GLY A 66 -13.48 -12.35 -5.00
CA GLY A 66 -14.22 -12.24 -6.25
C GLY A 66 -14.09 -13.49 -7.11
N GLU A 67 -14.22 -13.34 -8.43
CA GLU A 67 -14.04 -14.42 -9.39
C GLU A 67 -12.62 -15.00 -9.30
N ASN A 68 -12.51 -16.31 -9.47
CA ASN A 68 -11.24 -17.07 -9.42
C ASN A 68 -10.45 -16.86 -8.11
N ASP A 69 -11.15 -16.70 -7.00
CA ASP A 69 -10.54 -16.45 -5.68
C ASP A 69 -9.61 -15.22 -5.64
N LYS A 70 -9.77 -14.25 -6.54
CA LYS A 70 -9.03 -12.99 -6.50
C LYS A 70 -9.54 -12.15 -5.33
N PRO A 71 -8.63 -11.68 -4.45
CA PRO A 71 -9.05 -10.80 -3.37
C PRO A 71 -9.36 -9.40 -3.91
N GLU A 72 -10.46 -8.81 -3.44
CA GLU A 72 -10.95 -7.49 -3.84
C GLU A 72 -11.43 -6.73 -2.61
N PHE A 73 -11.08 -5.45 -2.48
CA PHE A 73 -11.66 -4.62 -1.43
C PHE A 73 -13.18 -4.54 -1.57
N ALA A 74 -13.86 -4.38 -0.45
CA ALA A 74 -15.32 -4.22 -0.43
C ALA A 74 -15.75 -2.92 -1.14
N ARG A 75 -14.89 -1.90 -1.15
CA ARG A 75 -15.09 -0.63 -1.84
C ARG A 75 -13.99 -0.43 -2.88
N ALA A 76 -14.35 -0.03 -4.09
CA ALA A 76 -13.41 0.16 -5.20
C ALA A 76 -12.38 1.27 -4.92
N GLU A 77 -12.76 2.29 -4.15
CA GLU A 77 -11.90 3.40 -3.74
C GLU A 77 -10.77 2.99 -2.80
N ASP A 78 -10.89 1.84 -2.11
CA ASP A 78 -9.82 1.32 -1.25
C ASP A 78 -8.62 0.80 -2.07
N GLY A 79 -8.71 0.76 -3.41
CA GLY A 79 -7.65 0.36 -4.32
C GLY A 79 -7.67 -1.14 -4.65
N TYR A 80 -6.49 -1.70 -4.87
CA TYR A 80 -6.30 -3.09 -5.29
C TYR A 80 -5.38 -3.81 -4.31
N LEU A 81 -5.65 -5.09 -4.07
CA LEU A 81 -4.81 -5.92 -3.21
C LEU A 81 -4.44 -7.24 -3.88
N SER A 82 -3.30 -7.77 -3.46
CA SER A 82 -2.84 -9.09 -3.88
C SER A 82 -2.07 -9.74 -2.75
N PHE A 83 -2.31 -11.03 -2.52
CA PHE A 83 -1.62 -11.81 -1.51
C PHE A 83 -0.66 -12.83 -2.13
N SER A 84 0.43 -13.12 -1.43
CA SER A 84 1.30 -14.26 -1.70
C SER A 84 1.96 -14.75 -0.42
N HIS A 85 2.65 -15.88 -0.52
CA HIS A 85 3.42 -16.45 0.57
C HIS A 85 4.58 -17.28 0.03
N ALA A 86 5.68 -17.34 0.77
CA ALA A 86 6.82 -18.22 0.50
C ALA A 86 7.54 -18.56 1.81
N GLY A 87 8.04 -19.79 1.94
CA GLY A 87 8.71 -20.23 3.17
C GLY A 87 7.85 -19.96 4.40
N SER A 88 8.38 -19.25 5.38
CA SER A 88 7.64 -18.85 6.59
C SER A 88 6.85 -17.54 6.45
N ALA A 89 6.98 -16.84 5.33
CA ALA A 89 6.44 -15.50 5.17
C ALA A 89 5.10 -15.47 4.43
N GLY A 90 4.25 -14.53 4.83
CA GLY A 90 3.06 -14.09 4.11
C GLY A 90 3.17 -12.61 3.73
N ALA A 91 2.59 -12.24 2.61
CA ALA A 91 2.69 -10.89 2.08
C ALA A 91 1.37 -10.37 1.54
N CYS A 92 1.18 -9.07 1.63
CA CYS A 92 0.12 -8.32 0.98
C CYS A 92 0.70 -7.15 0.22
N ALA A 93 0.25 -6.95 -1.01
CA ALA A 93 0.48 -5.73 -1.78
C ALA A 93 -0.82 -4.94 -1.89
N TRP A 94 -0.72 -3.63 -1.72
CA TRP A 94 -1.74 -2.63 -2.01
C TRP A 94 -1.30 -1.74 -3.16
N ALA A 95 -2.23 -1.33 -4.02
CA ALA A 95 -1.94 -0.36 -5.08
C ALA A 95 -3.17 0.48 -5.43
N ASN A 96 -2.94 1.69 -5.97
CA ASN A 96 -3.98 2.56 -6.52
C ASN A 96 -4.33 2.23 -7.99
N VAL A 97 -3.74 1.20 -8.56
CA VAL A 97 -4.03 0.69 -9.91
C VAL A 97 -4.16 -0.84 -9.88
N PRO A 98 -4.84 -1.47 -10.86
CA PRO A 98 -4.92 -2.93 -10.95
C PRO A 98 -3.53 -3.57 -10.87
N MET A 99 -3.34 -4.43 -9.88
CA MET A 99 -2.04 -5.03 -9.57
C MET A 99 -2.16 -6.48 -9.14
N GLY A 100 -1.11 -7.24 -9.42
CA GLY A 100 -0.87 -8.54 -8.82
C GLY A 100 0.53 -8.60 -8.21
N MET A 101 0.69 -9.48 -7.25
CA MET A 101 1.95 -9.72 -6.55
C MET A 101 2.19 -11.21 -6.37
N ASP A 102 3.44 -11.61 -6.55
CA ASP A 102 3.88 -12.96 -6.18
C ASP A 102 5.20 -12.94 -5.44
N MET A 103 5.42 -13.96 -4.63
CA MET A 103 6.62 -14.16 -3.84
C MET A 103 6.99 -15.64 -3.81
N GLU A 104 8.30 -15.94 -3.94
CA GLU A 104 8.83 -17.28 -3.92
C GLU A 104 10.19 -17.32 -3.23
N ARG A 105 10.55 -18.47 -2.62
CA ARG A 105 11.89 -18.70 -2.11
C ARG A 105 12.90 -18.68 -3.25
N GLU A 106 13.97 -17.92 -3.10
CA GLU A 106 15.02 -17.83 -4.14
C GLU A 106 15.74 -19.17 -4.36
N GLU A 107 15.84 -19.99 -3.31
CA GLU A 107 16.44 -21.32 -3.34
C GLU A 107 15.51 -22.44 -3.88
N ARG A 108 14.25 -22.12 -4.20
CA ARG A 108 13.33 -23.11 -4.79
C ARG A 108 13.85 -23.60 -6.14
N ASP A 109 14.07 -24.90 -6.25
CA ASP A 109 14.45 -25.49 -7.53
C ASP A 109 13.25 -25.61 -8.47
N LEU A 110 13.21 -24.75 -9.46
CA LEU A 110 12.21 -24.73 -10.53
C LEU A 110 12.72 -25.40 -11.83
N SER A 111 13.92 -25.97 -11.85
CA SER A 111 14.58 -26.51 -13.06
C SER A 111 13.73 -27.58 -13.76
N ALA A 112 13.10 -28.46 -12.98
CA ALA A 112 12.24 -29.53 -13.51
C ALA A 112 11.02 -29.02 -14.30
N ILE A 113 10.56 -27.81 -14.02
CA ILE A 113 9.40 -27.19 -14.69
C ILE A 113 9.79 -26.00 -15.58
N ARG A 114 11.09 -25.77 -15.78
CA ARG A 114 11.63 -24.64 -16.58
C ARG A 114 10.88 -24.44 -17.91
N ARG A 115 10.67 -25.52 -18.68
CA ARG A 115 9.97 -25.45 -19.98
C ARG A 115 8.52 -25.00 -19.88
N ARG A 116 7.92 -25.07 -18.71
CA ARG A 116 6.55 -24.58 -18.44
C ARG A 116 6.53 -23.13 -17.96
N ILE A 117 7.69 -22.56 -17.64
CA ILE A 117 7.81 -21.20 -17.10
C ILE A 117 8.31 -20.24 -18.17
N VAL A 118 9.43 -20.55 -18.83
CA VAL A 118 10.12 -19.60 -19.68
C VAL A 118 9.59 -19.58 -21.10
N SER A 119 9.56 -18.38 -21.71
CA SER A 119 9.44 -18.23 -23.16
C SER A 119 10.82 -18.48 -23.82
N PRO A 120 10.89 -18.67 -25.14
CA PRO A 120 12.17 -18.82 -25.85
C PRO A 120 13.14 -17.66 -25.60
N GLU A 121 12.63 -16.44 -25.42
CA GLU A 121 13.40 -15.21 -25.22
C GLU A 121 13.98 -15.08 -23.80
N GLU A 122 13.52 -15.91 -22.84
CA GLU A 122 13.94 -15.90 -21.43
C GLU A 122 14.94 -17.03 -21.09
N ALA A 123 15.48 -17.71 -22.08
CA ALA A 123 16.25 -18.96 -21.88
C ALA A 123 17.44 -18.83 -20.89
N GLU A 124 18.04 -17.66 -20.75
CA GLU A 124 19.21 -17.39 -19.90
C GLU A 124 18.89 -16.61 -18.61
N GLY A 125 17.62 -16.25 -18.38
CA GLY A 125 17.18 -15.43 -17.24
C GLY A 125 17.10 -16.19 -15.91
N ASN A 126 16.93 -15.43 -14.82
CA ASN A 126 16.64 -15.96 -13.49
C ASN A 126 15.24 -16.59 -13.47
N LEU A 127 15.19 -17.90 -13.22
CA LEU A 127 13.95 -18.67 -13.31
C LEU A 127 12.93 -18.30 -12.24
N THR A 128 13.36 -18.01 -11.03
CA THR A 128 12.49 -17.59 -9.93
C THR A 128 11.91 -16.19 -10.19
N GLU A 129 12.70 -15.31 -10.79
CA GLU A 129 12.22 -13.98 -11.21
C GLU A 129 11.15 -14.09 -12.30
N ALA A 130 11.40 -14.89 -13.34
CA ALA A 130 10.43 -15.13 -14.41
C ALA A 130 9.14 -15.75 -13.85
N TRP A 131 9.26 -16.70 -12.92
CA TRP A 131 8.13 -17.28 -12.22
C TRP A 131 7.31 -16.20 -11.48
N CYS A 132 7.93 -15.46 -10.56
CA CYS A 132 7.24 -14.43 -9.78
C CYS A 132 6.60 -13.35 -10.67
N ALA A 133 7.28 -12.90 -11.73
CA ALA A 133 6.73 -11.89 -12.64
C ALA A 133 5.47 -12.38 -13.36
N LYS A 134 5.46 -13.63 -13.80
CA LYS A 134 4.32 -14.25 -14.51
C LYS A 134 3.17 -14.58 -13.56
N GLU A 135 3.46 -15.11 -12.36
CA GLU A 135 2.46 -15.30 -11.31
C GLU A 135 1.83 -13.95 -10.90
N ALA A 136 2.63 -12.90 -10.72
CA ALA A 136 2.10 -11.57 -10.44
C ALA A 136 1.18 -11.06 -11.56
N TYR A 137 1.52 -11.33 -12.83
CA TYR A 137 0.65 -10.98 -13.95
C TYR A 137 -0.68 -11.73 -13.92
N VAL A 138 -0.69 -13.05 -13.72
CA VAL A 138 -1.94 -13.83 -13.71
C VAL A 138 -2.79 -13.54 -12.48
N LYS A 139 -2.19 -13.20 -11.35
CA LYS A 139 -2.90 -12.69 -10.17
C LYS A 139 -3.54 -11.32 -10.45
N LYS A 140 -2.86 -10.45 -11.20
CA LYS A 140 -3.41 -9.16 -11.64
C LYS A 140 -4.64 -9.36 -12.53
N THR A 141 -4.56 -10.24 -13.51
CA THR A 141 -5.67 -10.50 -14.44
C THR A 141 -6.80 -11.32 -13.82
N GLY A 142 -6.50 -12.09 -12.77
CA GLY A 142 -7.45 -13.02 -12.15
C GLY A 142 -7.67 -14.31 -12.95
N GLU A 143 -6.86 -14.57 -13.99
CA GLU A 143 -7.02 -15.76 -14.85
C GLU A 143 -6.40 -17.03 -14.27
N GLY A 144 -5.57 -16.89 -13.24
CA GLY A 144 -4.87 -18.02 -12.64
C GLY A 144 -3.96 -18.75 -13.64
N LEU A 145 -3.70 -20.03 -13.37
CA LEU A 145 -2.80 -20.87 -14.17
C LEU A 145 -3.36 -21.30 -15.53
N ILE A 146 -4.49 -20.75 -15.98
CA ILE A 146 -5.06 -21.03 -17.32
C ILE A 146 -4.19 -20.38 -18.41
N VAL A 147 -3.48 -19.31 -18.10
CA VAL A 147 -2.56 -18.65 -19.03
C VAL A 147 -1.27 -19.46 -19.11
N PRO A 148 -0.88 -19.98 -20.28
CA PRO A 148 0.38 -20.69 -20.42
C PRO A 148 1.56 -19.73 -20.21
N PHE A 149 2.40 -19.94 -19.21
CA PHE A 149 3.53 -19.06 -18.90
C PHE A 149 4.52 -18.89 -20.06
N PRO A 150 4.78 -19.91 -20.93
CA PRO A 150 5.63 -19.70 -22.11
C PRO A 150 5.06 -18.71 -23.15
N SER A 151 3.75 -18.37 -23.08
CA SER A 151 3.16 -17.30 -23.91
C SER A 151 3.39 -15.89 -23.38
N LEU A 152 3.98 -15.79 -22.18
CA LEU A 152 4.36 -14.54 -21.54
C LEU A 152 5.89 -14.39 -21.59
N THR A 153 6.38 -13.19 -21.89
CA THR A 153 7.82 -12.89 -21.85
C THR A 153 8.10 -11.77 -20.87
N ALA A 154 8.80 -12.07 -19.78
CA ALA A 154 9.25 -11.09 -18.80
C ALA A 154 10.68 -10.65 -19.11
N LYS A 155 10.88 -9.39 -19.49
CA LYS A 155 12.18 -8.83 -19.87
C LYS A 155 12.25 -7.34 -19.56
N ASP A 156 13.35 -6.90 -18.97
CA ASP A 156 13.68 -5.48 -18.73
C ASP A 156 12.55 -4.69 -18.04
N GLY A 157 11.89 -5.31 -17.04
CA GLY A 157 10.79 -4.69 -16.29
C GLY A 157 9.46 -4.62 -17.06
N LYS A 158 9.37 -5.25 -18.23
CA LYS A 158 8.15 -5.37 -19.03
C LYS A 158 7.76 -6.83 -19.19
N LEU A 159 6.45 -7.10 -19.10
CA LEU A 159 5.87 -8.39 -19.37
C LEU A 159 5.02 -8.29 -20.65
N TYR A 160 5.44 -9.00 -21.67
CA TYR A 160 4.74 -9.08 -22.94
C TYR A 160 3.80 -10.27 -22.92
N SER A 161 2.56 -10.03 -23.33
CA SER A 161 1.50 -11.03 -23.41
C SER A 161 0.73 -10.88 -24.73
N PRO A 162 -0.07 -11.88 -25.15
CA PRO A 162 -0.96 -11.73 -26.29
C PRO A 162 -1.97 -10.57 -26.18
N ARG A 163 -2.21 -10.07 -24.96
CA ARG A 163 -3.14 -8.98 -24.68
C ARG A 163 -2.49 -7.61 -24.60
N GLY A 164 -1.19 -7.53 -24.68
CA GLY A 164 -0.42 -6.27 -24.57
C GLY A 164 0.73 -6.36 -23.58
N THR A 165 1.26 -5.20 -23.24
CA THR A 165 2.43 -5.07 -22.37
C THR A 165 2.00 -4.62 -20.98
N ALA A 166 2.47 -5.32 -19.96
CA ALA A 166 2.41 -4.89 -18.56
C ALA A 166 3.82 -4.53 -18.08
N PHE A 167 3.90 -3.89 -16.92
CA PHE A 167 5.16 -3.49 -16.27
C PHE A 167 5.30 -4.30 -14.98
N TYR A 168 6.50 -4.82 -14.72
CA TYR A 168 6.78 -5.48 -13.47
C TYR A 168 8.01 -4.92 -12.79
N LYS A 169 8.06 -5.04 -11.47
CA LYS A 169 9.24 -4.77 -10.66
C LYS A 169 9.49 -5.93 -9.72
N THR A 170 10.72 -6.43 -9.75
CA THR A 170 11.17 -7.51 -8.87
C THR A 170 12.13 -7.01 -7.81
N GLY A 171 12.33 -7.81 -6.79
CA GLY A 171 13.36 -7.61 -5.78
C GLY A 171 13.58 -8.91 -5.02
N ALA A 172 14.69 -8.97 -4.29
CA ALA A 172 15.00 -10.04 -3.37
C ALA A 172 15.20 -9.46 -1.97
N LEU A 173 14.65 -10.13 -0.95
CA LEU A 173 14.75 -9.68 0.43
C LEU A 173 14.75 -10.90 1.36
N CYS A 174 15.84 -11.10 2.10
CA CYS A 174 16.01 -12.19 3.06
C CYS A 174 15.75 -13.60 2.48
N GLY A 175 16.24 -13.86 1.27
CA GLY A 175 16.11 -15.16 0.60
C GLY A 175 14.77 -15.42 -0.10
N ASP A 176 13.86 -14.44 -0.09
CA ASP A 176 12.64 -14.46 -0.87
C ASP A 176 12.74 -13.49 -2.04
N ARG A 177 12.30 -13.92 -3.21
CA ARG A 177 12.14 -13.08 -4.40
C ARG A 177 10.67 -12.73 -4.55
N TYR A 178 10.39 -11.49 -4.90
CA TYR A 178 9.03 -11.01 -5.15
C TYR A 178 8.94 -10.29 -6.48
N ALA A 179 7.74 -10.24 -7.03
CA ALA A 179 7.38 -9.41 -8.17
C ALA A 179 6.03 -8.71 -7.93
N LEU A 180 5.94 -7.49 -8.43
CA LEU A 180 4.70 -6.71 -8.55
C LEU A 180 4.47 -6.44 -10.03
N CYS A 181 3.23 -6.54 -10.52
CA CYS A 181 2.89 -6.34 -11.93
C CYS A 181 1.64 -5.47 -12.08
N ALA A 182 1.71 -4.44 -12.93
CA ALA A 182 0.61 -3.53 -13.26
C ALA A 182 0.58 -3.20 -14.76
N ASP A 183 -0.53 -2.64 -15.26
CA ASP A 183 -0.65 -2.24 -16.70
C ASP A 183 0.07 -0.93 -17.02
N VAL A 184 0.51 -0.20 -16.02
CA VAL A 184 1.22 1.08 -16.15
C VAL A 184 2.52 1.06 -15.35
N PRO A 185 3.52 1.89 -15.69
CA PRO A 185 4.71 2.08 -14.84
C PRO A 185 4.29 2.60 -13.47
N PHE A 186 4.89 2.07 -12.40
CA PHE A 186 4.54 2.40 -11.02
C PHE A 186 5.78 2.57 -10.13
N GLU A 187 5.62 3.30 -9.04
CA GLU A 187 6.60 3.35 -7.94
C GLU A 187 6.22 2.33 -6.87
N ARG A 188 7.19 1.83 -6.12
CA ARG A 188 6.94 0.87 -5.04
C ARG A 188 7.70 1.21 -3.77
N SER A 189 7.11 0.84 -2.65
CA SER A 189 7.79 0.68 -1.37
C SER A 189 7.64 -0.75 -0.87
N VAL A 190 8.63 -1.23 -0.12
CA VAL A 190 8.65 -2.60 0.42
C VAL A 190 9.08 -2.53 1.87
N LEU A 191 8.28 -3.14 2.75
CA LEU A 191 8.58 -3.32 4.15
C LEU A 191 8.62 -4.82 4.47
N ARG A 192 9.62 -5.29 5.23
CA ARG A 192 9.65 -6.62 5.83
C ARG A 192 9.81 -6.50 7.33
N VAL A 193 8.95 -7.19 8.07
CA VAL A 193 8.97 -7.26 9.53
C VAL A 193 8.74 -8.70 9.97
N ASN A 194 9.12 -9.07 11.19
CA ASN A 194 8.69 -10.34 11.74
C ASN A 194 7.27 -10.26 12.31
N ALA A 195 6.62 -11.43 12.52
CA ALA A 195 5.23 -11.46 12.93
C ALA A 195 4.99 -10.81 14.31
N ARG A 196 5.92 -10.96 15.28
CA ARG A 196 5.79 -10.33 16.60
C ARG A 196 5.90 -8.81 16.52
N GLU A 197 6.80 -8.30 15.69
CA GLU A 197 6.90 -6.84 15.41
C GLU A 197 5.66 -6.32 14.72
N ALA A 198 5.11 -7.08 13.77
CA ALA A 198 3.87 -6.73 13.09
C ALA A 198 2.69 -6.63 14.07
N VAL A 199 2.51 -7.64 14.94
CA VAL A 199 1.47 -7.64 15.97
C VAL A 199 1.64 -6.44 16.91
N ARG A 200 2.86 -6.22 17.43
CA ARG A 200 3.14 -5.08 18.31
C ARG A 200 2.85 -3.75 17.63
N ALA A 201 3.27 -3.55 16.38
CA ALA A 201 3.01 -2.32 15.64
C ALA A 201 1.50 -2.09 15.40
N ILE A 202 0.72 -3.17 15.19
CA ILE A 202 -0.74 -3.10 15.06
C ILE A 202 -1.40 -2.76 16.41
N ASP A 203 -0.92 -3.33 17.52
CA ASP A 203 -1.40 -3.05 18.87
C ASP A 203 -1.08 -1.61 19.29
N GLU A 204 0.16 -1.15 19.06
CA GLU A 204 0.62 0.22 19.37
C GLU A 204 -0.11 1.27 18.52
N ALA A 205 -0.45 0.91 17.27
CA ALA A 205 -1.29 1.76 16.43
C ALA A 205 -2.71 1.90 17.00
N GLY A 206 -3.11 1.02 17.90
CA GLY A 206 -4.44 0.97 18.52
C GLY A 206 -5.54 0.61 17.51
N GLU A 207 -6.79 0.60 17.98
CA GLU A 207 -7.93 0.75 17.08
C GLU A 207 -7.85 2.17 16.52
N ARG A 208 -7.12 2.34 15.43
CA ARG A 208 -7.21 3.59 14.70
C ARG A 208 -8.68 3.71 14.29
N PRO A 209 -9.38 4.79 14.68
CA PRO A 209 -10.70 5.05 14.14
C PRO A 209 -10.54 4.94 12.63
N ALA A 210 -11.48 4.24 11.98
CA ALA A 210 -11.57 4.16 10.53
C ALA A 210 -11.29 5.57 10.04
N PHE A 211 -10.18 5.76 9.33
CA PHE A 211 -9.57 7.05 8.97
C PHE A 211 -10.62 8.14 8.91
N GLU A 212 -10.51 9.14 9.76
CA GLU A 212 -11.53 10.17 9.83
C GLU A 212 -11.62 10.85 8.47
N THR A 213 -12.69 10.53 7.75
CA THR A 213 -12.99 11.17 6.47
C THR A 213 -13.58 12.53 6.80
N VAL A 214 -12.93 13.58 6.34
CA VAL A 214 -13.33 14.96 6.60
C VAL A 214 -13.54 15.71 5.31
N THR A 215 -14.40 16.72 5.36
CA THR A 215 -14.57 17.66 4.25
C THR A 215 -13.90 18.97 4.61
N VAL A 216 -12.88 19.33 3.83
CA VAL A 216 -12.18 20.61 3.92
C VAL A 216 -12.85 21.61 2.98
N THR A 217 -13.28 22.73 3.51
CA THR A 217 -13.66 23.90 2.72
C THR A 217 -12.39 24.65 2.32
N VAL A 218 -12.10 24.73 1.04
CA VAL A 218 -10.85 25.33 0.54
C VAL A 218 -11.05 26.85 0.41
N ASP A 219 -10.30 27.60 1.17
CA ASP A 219 -10.24 29.06 1.11
C ASP A 219 -8.94 29.58 0.46
N ARG A 220 -7.92 28.71 0.37
CA ARG A 220 -6.64 28.98 -0.30
C ARG A 220 -6.36 27.85 -1.29
N PRO A 221 -6.92 27.92 -2.50
CA PRO A 221 -6.68 26.91 -3.54
C PRO A 221 -5.23 26.90 -3.99
N LEU A 222 -4.79 25.76 -4.52
CA LEU A 222 -3.46 25.57 -5.10
C LEU A 222 -3.11 26.75 -6.03
N GLY A 223 -1.99 27.41 -5.79
CA GLY A 223 -1.53 28.59 -6.51
C GLY A 223 -1.97 29.92 -5.90
N ALA A 224 -2.85 29.95 -4.90
CA ALA A 224 -3.24 31.16 -4.19
C ALA A 224 -2.05 31.83 -3.49
N VAL A 225 -2.11 33.15 -3.31
CA VAL A 225 -1.14 33.94 -2.56
C VAL A 225 -1.65 34.09 -1.12
N HIS A 226 -0.76 34.03 -0.15
CA HIS A 226 -1.11 34.22 1.26
C HIS A 226 -1.67 35.63 1.50
N PRO A 227 -2.79 35.80 2.25
CA PRO A 227 -3.45 37.11 2.41
C PRO A 227 -2.54 38.19 3.00
N SER A 228 -1.67 37.82 3.95
CA SER A 228 -0.79 38.76 4.66
C SER A 228 0.68 38.69 4.22
N HIS A 229 1.06 37.72 3.38
CA HIS A 229 2.45 37.49 2.95
C HIS A 229 2.49 37.22 1.44
N ALA A 230 2.65 38.28 0.65
CA ALA A 230 2.60 38.22 -0.82
C ALA A 230 3.71 37.35 -1.46
N ASP A 231 4.76 37.06 -0.73
CA ASP A 231 5.87 36.17 -1.10
C ASP A 231 5.55 34.68 -0.90
N ILE A 232 4.50 34.35 -0.14
CA ILE A 232 4.06 32.98 0.09
C ILE A 232 2.96 32.60 -0.89
N ARG A 233 3.23 31.60 -1.72
CA ARG A 233 2.25 30.98 -2.63
C ARG A 233 1.99 29.55 -2.21
N TYR A 234 0.73 29.16 -2.13
CA TYR A 234 0.30 27.81 -1.73
C TYR A 234 0.61 26.78 -2.83
N PRO A 235 1.55 25.86 -2.66
CA PRO A 235 1.82 24.80 -3.64
C PRO A 235 0.85 23.62 -3.50
N VAL A 236 -0.06 23.69 -2.53
CA VAL A 236 -1.12 22.72 -2.25
C VAL A 236 -2.42 23.45 -1.95
N ASN A 237 -3.56 22.76 -2.04
CA ASN A 237 -4.80 23.31 -1.54
C ASN A 237 -4.77 23.37 -0.02
N TYR A 238 -5.37 24.40 0.56
CA TYR A 238 -5.46 24.64 1.98
C TYR A 238 -6.83 25.21 2.33
N GLY A 239 -7.31 24.92 3.52
CA GLY A 239 -8.59 25.39 4.00
C GLY A 239 -8.89 24.88 5.40
N TYR A 240 -10.15 24.83 5.76
CA TYR A 240 -10.59 24.49 7.10
C TYR A 240 -11.72 23.45 7.11
N ILE A 241 -11.86 22.74 8.23
CA ILE A 241 -12.90 21.72 8.45
C ILE A 241 -14.05 22.37 9.21
N LYS A 242 -15.18 22.54 8.54
CA LYS A 242 -16.35 23.17 9.13
C LYS A 242 -16.93 22.33 10.26
N GLY A 243 -17.13 22.95 11.43
CA GLY A 243 -17.72 22.29 12.62
C GLY A 243 -16.72 21.53 13.47
N LEU A 244 -15.42 21.59 13.13
CA LEU A 244 -14.33 21.13 13.98
C LEU A 244 -13.53 22.33 14.46
N THR A 245 -13.37 22.46 15.79
CA THR A 245 -12.67 23.58 16.42
C THR A 245 -11.25 23.18 16.77
N ALA A 246 -10.26 24.00 16.41
CA ALA A 246 -8.85 23.84 16.79
C ALA A 246 -8.55 24.40 18.20
N GLY A 247 -7.30 24.28 18.66
CA GLY A 247 -6.88 24.70 19.99
C GLY A 247 -7.05 26.18 20.26
N ASP A 248 -6.97 27.03 19.23
CA ASP A 248 -7.16 28.48 19.28
C ASP A 248 -8.64 28.94 19.27
N GLY A 249 -9.60 28.00 19.16
CA GLY A 249 -11.03 28.27 19.11
C GLY A 249 -11.59 28.54 17.73
N GLU A 250 -10.74 28.62 16.69
CA GLU A 250 -11.15 28.76 15.29
C GLU A 250 -11.41 27.40 14.63
N ALA A 251 -11.83 27.37 13.37
CA ALA A 251 -12.07 26.12 12.65
C ALA A 251 -10.74 25.43 12.34
N GLN A 252 -10.69 24.09 12.49
CA GLN A 252 -9.49 23.29 12.26
C GLN A 252 -8.97 23.43 10.83
N ASP A 253 -7.79 23.97 10.69
CA ASP A 253 -7.08 24.14 9.41
C ASP A 253 -6.51 22.82 8.87
N ALA A 254 -6.50 22.70 7.54
CA ALA A 254 -6.00 21.50 6.88
C ALA A 254 -5.30 21.78 5.55
N TYR A 255 -4.17 21.11 5.34
CA TYR A 255 -3.52 20.95 4.04
C TYR A 255 -4.14 19.79 3.29
N ILE A 256 -4.40 19.96 1.98
CA ILE A 256 -4.83 18.89 1.09
C ILE A 256 -3.65 18.49 0.22
N LEU A 257 -3.13 17.28 0.43
CA LEU A 257 -2.03 16.71 -0.36
C LEU A 257 -2.58 15.70 -1.37
N GLY A 258 -1.82 15.49 -2.46
CA GLY A 258 -2.19 14.49 -3.47
C GLY A 258 -3.12 15.01 -4.57
N VAL A 259 -3.59 16.25 -4.49
CA VAL A 259 -4.43 16.87 -5.53
C VAL A 259 -3.66 18.00 -6.19
N SER A 260 -3.54 17.96 -7.51
CA SER A 260 -2.75 18.90 -8.32
C SER A 260 -3.60 19.94 -9.06
N ALA A 261 -4.90 20.04 -8.75
CA ALA A 261 -5.81 21.06 -9.29
C ALA A 261 -6.31 21.99 -8.17
N PRO A 262 -6.58 23.27 -8.42
CA PRO A 262 -7.27 24.14 -7.49
C PRO A 262 -8.67 23.62 -7.18
N LEU A 263 -9.07 23.65 -5.91
CA LEU A 263 -10.35 23.13 -5.43
C LEU A 263 -11.13 24.23 -4.68
N CYS A 264 -12.45 24.05 -4.54
CA CYS A 264 -13.31 24.83 -3.63
C CYS A 264 -13.63 24.05 -2.34
N ALA A 265 -13.64 22.71 -2.43
CA ALA A 265 -13.82 21.81 -1.30
C ALA A 265 -13.20 20.45 -1.64
N PHE A 266 -12.88 19.68 -0.61
CA PHE A 266 -12.32 18.35 -0.78
C PHE A 266 -12.75 17.44 0.36
N THR A 267 -13.22 16.23 0.03
CA THR A 267 -13.50 15.19 1.00
C THR A 267 -12.42 14.13 0.89
N GLY A 268 -11.73 13.87 1.98
CA GLY A 268 -10.62 12.93 2.02
C GLY A 268 -10.30 12.46 3.43
N ARG A 269 -9.22 11.72 3.59
CA ARG A 269 -8.79 11.12 4.86
C ARG A 269 -7.73 11.97 5.54
N ARG A 270 -7.84 12.14 6.86
CA ARG A 270 -6.75 12.67 7.66
C ARG A 270 -5.60 11.67 7.68
N VAL A 271 -4.45 12.03 7.12
CA VAL A 271 -3.26 11.17 7.01
C VAL A 271 -2.15 11.55 7.98
N ALA A 272 -2.17 12.77 8.50
CA ALA A 272 -1.27 13.24 9.53
C ALA A 272 -1.83 14.46 10.27
N VAL A 273 -1.21 14.78 11.41
CA VAL A 273 -1.32 16.07 12.11
C VAL A 273 0.07 16.69 12.19
N ILE A 274 0.18 17.97 11.85
CA ILE A 274 1.38 18.78 12.06
C ILE A 274 1.14 19.59 13.33
N HIS A 275 1.86 19.22 14.37
CA HIS A 275 1.84 19.92 15.64
C HIS A 275 2.88 21.04 15.64
N ARG A 276 2.51 22.22 16.12
CA ARG A 276 3.38 23.37 16.31
C ARG A 276 3.65 23.57 17.80
N ARG A 277 4.91 23.52 18.22
CA ARG A 277 5.28 23.70 19.63
C ARG A 277 5.26 25.16 20.09
N ASP A 278 5.34 26.06 19.16
CA ASP A 278 5.38 27.52 19.32
C ASP A 278 4.09 28.23 18.85
N ASP A 279 3.02 27.45 18.64
CA ASP A 279 1.69 27.93 18.26
C ASP A 279 0.60 27.08 18.94
N GLU A 280 -0.60 27.62 19.14
CA GLU A 280 -1.73 26.91 19.74
C GLU A 280 -2.51 26.08 18.71
N GLU A 281 -2.17 26.21 17.42
CA GLU A 281 -2.90 25.63 16.32
C GLU A 281 -2.14 24.51 15.62
N ASP A 282 -2.68 23.29 15.69
CA ASP A 282 -2.25 22.15 14.90
C ASP A 282 -2.84 22.21 13.49
N LYS A 283 -2.13 21.68 12.49
CA LYS A 283 -2.60 21.60 11.11
C LYS A 283 -2.85 20.14 10.70
N TRP A 284 -4.03 19.84 10.22
CA TRP A 284 -4.32 18.53 9.68
C TRP A 284 -3.77 18.38 8.26
N VAL A 285 -3.43 17.16 7.90
CA VAL A 285 -3.08 16.80 6.54
C VAL A 285 -4.12 15.82 6.03
N VAL A 286 -4.83 16.21 4.98
CA VAL A 286 -5.91 15.45 4.36
C VAL A 286 -5.49 15.04 2.95
N ALA A 287 -5.80 13.83 2.55
CA ALA A 287 -5.42 13.28 1.26
C ALA A 287 -6.55 12.46 0.64
N PRO A 288 -6.53 12.21 -0.67
CA PRO A 288 -7.40 11.23 -1.32
C PRO A 288 -7.31 9.88 -0.62
N ASP A 289 -8.43 9.17 -0.59
CA ASP A 289 -8.48 7.83 0.01
C ASP A 289 -7.45 6.91 -0.66
N GLY A 290 -6.75 6.11 0.15
CA GLY A 290 -5.68 5.25 -0.34
C GLY A 290 -4.33 5.94 -0.64
N MET A 291 -4.25 7.28 -0.65
CA MET A 291 -2.98 7.98 -0.73
C MET A 291 -2.30 8.03 0.63
N LEU A 292 -1.04 7.64 0.67
CA LEU A 292 -0.19 7.69 1.85
C LEU A 292 1.05 8.53 1.55
N PHE A 293 1.49 9.25 2.56
CA PHE A 293 2.68 10.09 2.49
C PHE A 293 3.68 9.67 3.58
N THR A 294 4.94 9.76 3.29
CA THR A 294 5.98 9.71 4.33
C THR A 294 6.02 11.05 5.07
N GLU A 295 6.49 11.04 6.32
CA GLU A 295 6.73 12.28 7.08
C GLU A 295 7.56 13.28 6.27
N LYS A 296 8.61 12.80 5.58
CA LYS A 296 9.48 13.63 4.75
C LYS A 296 8.73 14.29 3.58
N GLU A 297 7.81 13.58 2.94
CA GLU A 297 6.98 14.14 1.85
C GLU A 297 6.03 15.20 2.37
N ILE A 298 5.37 14.97 3.52
CA ILE A 298 4.51 15.95 4.15
C ILE A 298 5.33 17.19 4.50
N ARG A 299 6.44 17.03 5.22
CA ARG A 299 7.34 18.11 5.59
C ARG A 299 7.80 18.95 4.40
N ASN A 300 8.18 18.31 3.30
CA ASN A 300 8.61 19.02 2.09
C ASN A 300 7.46 19.80 1.42
N ARG A 301 6.24 19.25 1.40
CA ARG A 301 5.09 19.86 0.73
C ARG A 301 4.48 21.00 1.54
N THR A 302 4.63 20.99 2.86
CA THR A 302 4.10 22.02 3.77
C THR A 302 5.17 23.02 4.21
N ALA A 303 6.45 22.80 3.87
CA ALA A 303 7.60 23.64 4.27
C ALA A 303 7.47 25.11 3.82
N PHE A 304 6.64 25.45 2.82
CA PHE A 304 6.42 26.81 2.40
C PHE A 304 5.84 27.69 3.53
N GLN A 305 5.09 27.10 4.46
CA GLN A 305 4.54 27.73 5.66
C GLN A 305 5.13 27.16 6.94
N GLU A 306 5.25 25.84 7.08
CA GLU A 306 5.66 25.19 8.32
C GLU A 306 7.15 25.39 8.68
N ARG A 307 7.98 25.84 7.75
CA ARG A 307 9.39 26.21 8.04
C ARG A 307 9.55 27.39 9.02
N TYR A 308 8.50 28.12 9.29
CA TYR A 308 8.51 29.25 10.21
C TYR A 308 8.14 28.87 11.65
N PHE A 309 7.79 27.59 11.88
CA PHE A 309 7.35 27.03 13.16
C PHE A 309 8.24 25.87 13.61
N ASP A 310 8.30 25.64 14.91
CA ASP A 310 8.91 24.41 15.48
C ASP A 310 7.88 23.27 15.42
N THR A 311 7.95 22.45 14.39
CA THR A 311 6.94 21.45 14.09
C THR A 311 7.43 20.01 14.23
N TRP A 312 6.51 19.13 14.66
CA TRP A 312 6.64 17.68 14.50
C TRP A 312 5.37 17.11 13.86
N ILE A 313 5.48 15.94 13.23
CA ILE A 313 4.39 15.34 12.46
C ILE A 313 3.99 14.03 13.10
N GLU A 314 2.72 13.94 13.50
CA GLU A 314 2.07 12.71 13.90
C GLU A 314 1.43 12.06 12.67
N MET A 315 1.92 10.88 12.31
CA MET A 315 1.42 10.15 11.14
C MET A 315 0.20 9.31 11.50
N MET A 316 -0.89 9.46 10.76
CA MET A 316 -2.14 8.67 10.89
C MET A 316 -2.11 7.46 9.92
N GLN A 317 -1.02 6.70 9.95
CA GLN A 317 -0.84 5.55 9.04
C GLN A 317 -1.41 4.26 9.58
#